data_832c9dd940dafac4d62bf51029caacd5
#
_entry.id   832c9dd940dafac4d62bf51029caacd5
#
_cell.length_a   1.000
_cell.length_b   1.000
_cell.length_c   1.000
_cell.angle_alpha   90.00
_cell.angle_beta   90.00
_cell.angle_gamma   90.00
#
_symmetry.space_group_name_H-M   'P 1'
#
loop_
_entity.id
_entity.type
_entity.pdbx_description
1 polymer ?
#
loop_
_entity_poly.entity_id
_entity_poly.type
_entity_poly.pdbx_seq_one_letter_code
_entity_poly.pdbx_strand_id
1 'polypeptide(L)'
;MDELPTDIKKYVIIAAPHTSWVDFPIAMLYRVATGVMVHYVGKDSLFKGPFGFLFRKLGGFPVDRSSNNNTVDFIVSKFNASENFKLGLSPEGTRKKVDKWKTGFYFIAKGAGVPVVMATLDFGNKYIKVSEPFYPTSNKDKDFEFMRGFFKNVKGKKEQ
;
A
#
# COMPACT_ATOMS: atom_id res chain seq x y z
N MET A 1 1.65 -18.82 -2.04
CA MET A 1 1.41 -17.39 -1.70
C MET A 1 2.52 -16.98 -0.77
N ASP A 2 3.20 -15.89 -1.10
CA ASP A 2 4.25 -15.36 -0.22
C ASP A 2 3.64 -14.64 0.97
N GLU A 3 4.40 -14.50 2.06
CA GLU A 3 3.95 -13.88 3.28
C GLU A 3 4.61 -12.50 3.48
N LEU A 4 3.88 -11.59 4.12
CA LEU A 4 4.43 -10.30 4.53
C LEU A 4 5.46 -10.50 5.66
N PRO A 5 6.53 -9.69 5.72
CA PRO A 5 7.50 -9.75 6.81
C PRO A 5 6.83 -9.61 8.18
N THR A 6 7.05 -10.56 9.07
CA THR A 6 6.50 -10.56 10.44
C THR A 6 7.49 -10.06 11.46
N ASP A 7 8.78 -10.17 11.18
CA ASP A 7 9.92 -9.70 11.97
C ASP A 7 10.10 -8.18 11.95
N ILE A 8 9.57 -7.50 10.90
CA ILE A 8 9.63 -6.05 10.77
C ILE A 8 8.32 -5.42 11.26
N LYS A 9 8.43 -4.59 12.28
CA LYS A 9 7.28 -3.95 12.92
C LYS A 9 6.65 -2.84 12.09
N LYS A 10 7.44 -2.14 11.26
CA LYS A 10 7.01 -0.95 10.51
C LYS A 10 7.47 -1.01 9.07
N TYR A 11 6.55 -0.89 8.13
CA TYR A 11 6.86 -0.75 6.69
C TYR A 11 5.67 -0.22 5.88
N VAL A 12 5.97 0.29 4.71
CA VAL A 12 4.97 0.69 3.72
C VAL A 12 4.81 -0.45 2.72
N ILE A 13 3.57 -0.88 2.45
CA ILE A 13 3.27 -1.85 1.40
C ILE A 13 2.76 -1.08 0.18
N ILE A 14 3.35 -1.33 -0.98
CA ILE A 14 2.79 -0.88 -2.25
C ILE A 14 2.20 -2.06 -3.01
N ALA A 15 0.92 -1.93 -3.38
CA ALA A 15 0.17 -2.96 -4.10
C ALA A 15 -0.17 -2.48 -5.52
N ALA A 16 0.29 -3.20 -6.53
CA ALA A 16 0.01 -2.96 -7.94
C ALA A 16 -0.01 -4.29 -8.74
N PRO A 17 -0.66 -4.36 -9.90
CA PRO A 17 -1.61 -3.38 -10.41
C PRO A 17 -2.93 -3.40 -9.62
N HIS A 18 -3.51 -2.21 -9.39
CA HIS A 18 -4.81 -2.09 -8.73
C HIS A 18 -5.90 -1.86 -9.78
N THR A 19 -6.54 -2.94 -10.23
CA THR A 19 -7.44 -2.91 -11.39
C THR A 19 -8.90 -3.14 -11.05
N SER A 20 -9.21 -3.62 -9.83
CA SER A 20 -10.56 -4.02 -9.47
C SER A 20 -10.88 -3.66 -8.01
N TRP A 21 -12.18 -3.51 -7.71
CA TRP A 21 -12.65 -3.40 -6.34
C TRP A 21 -12.45 -4.71 -5.55
N VAL A 22 -12.33 -5.83 -6.24
CA VAL A 22 -12.11 -7.17 -5.67
C VAL A 22 -10.74 -7.27 -4.99
N ASP A 23 -9.77 -6.44 -5.39
CA ASP A 23 -8.43 -6.43 -4.80
C ASP A 23 -8.49 -6.13 -3.29
N PHE A 24 -9.41 -5.27 -2.86
CA PHE A 24 -9.57 -4.90 -1.46
C PHE A 24 -10.08 -6.08 -0.58
N PRO A 25 -11.21 -6.74 -0.88
CA PRO A 25 -11.63 -7.91 -0.09
C PRO A 25 -10.59 -9.05 -0.09
N ILE A 26 -9.87 -9.28 -1.20
CA ILE A 26 -8.80 -10.29 -1.22
C ILE A 26 -7.67 -9.89 -0.26
N ALA A 27 -7.25 -8.61 -0.27
CA ALA A 27 -6.25 -8.11 0.67
C ALA A 27 -6.73 -8.24 2.14
N MET A 28 -8.02 -8.03 2.41
CA MET A 28 -8.58 -8.23 3.75
C MET A 28 -8.58 -9.71 4.16
N LEU A 29 -8.94 -10.63 3.25
CA LEU A 29 -8.85 -12.06 3.51
C LEU A 29 -7.42 -12.51 3.75
N TYR A 30 -6.47 -12.04 2.95
CA TYR A 30 -5.05 -12.28 3.14
C TYR A 30 -4.57 -11.82 4.53
N ARG A 31 -4.98 -10.62 4.96
CA ARG A 31 -4.68 -10.10 6.29
C ARG A 31 -5.21 -10.99 7.41
N VAL A 32 -6.45 -11.50 7.26
CA VAL A 32 -7.06 -12.42 8.24
C VAL A 32 -6.30 -13.76 8.26
N ALA A 33 -5.96 -14.29 7.09
CA ALA A 33 -5.27 -15.57 6.96
C ALA A 33 -3.84 -15.54 7.53
N THR A 34 -3.14 -14.41 7.41
CA THR A 34 -1.76 -14.25 7.89
C THR A 34 -1.66 -13.64 9.29
N GLY A 35 -2.75 -13.13 9.85
CA GLY A 35 -2.75 -12.42 11.13
C GLY A 35 -2.02 -11.06 11.12
N VAL A 36 -1.54 -10.61 9.96
CA VAL A 36 -0.78 -9.36 9.84
C VAL A 36 -1.71 -8.16 9.72
N MET A 37 -1.71 -7.28 10.73
CA MET A 37 -2.51 -6.05 10.68
C MET A 37 -1.88 -5.05 9.72
N VAL A 38 -2.57 -4.76 8.63
CA VAL A 38 -2.20 -3.73 7.65
C VAL A 38 -3.25 -2.62 7.67
N HIS A 39 -2.80 -1.40 7.86
CA HIS A 39 -3.62 -0.20 7.75
C HIS A 39 -3.69 0.25 6.28
N TYR A 40 -4.71 1.03 5.95
CA TYR A 40 -4.86 1.59 4.61
C TYR A 40 -5.45 2.99 4.65
N VAL A 41 -5.22 3.75 3.60
CA VAL A 41 -5.80 5.09 3.43
C VAL A 41 -6.95 5.04 2.43
N GLY A 42 -8.05 5.66 2.81
CA GLY A 42 -9.23 5.76 1.96
C GLY A 42 -9.71 7.21 1.81
N LYS A 43 -10.56 7.43 0.80
CA LYS A 43 -11.19 8.73 0.61
C LYS A 43 -12.05 9.07 1.84
N ASP A 44 -11.96 10.31 2.33
CA ASP A 44 -12.68 10.79 3.51
C ASP A 44 -14.19 10.48 3.48
N SER A 45 -14.84 10.56 2.31
CA SER A 45 -16.25 10.22 2.14
C SER A 45 -16.62 8.78 2.53
N LEU A 46 -15.69 7.81 2.46
CA LEU A 46 -15.94 6.43 2.89
C LEU A 46 -16.11 6.32 4.41
N PHE A 47 -15.51 7.24 5.14
CA PHE A 47 -15.52 7.23 6.61
C PHE A 47 -16.62 8.11 7.22
N LYS A 48 -17.30 8.93 6.40
CA LYS A 48 -18.44 9.76 6.80
C LYS A 48 -19.80 9.07 6.65
N GLY A 49 -19.86 8.00 5.85
CA GLY A 49 -21.07 7.21 5.63
C GLY A 49 -21.43 6.28 6.80
N PRO A 50 -22.60 5.62 6.73
CA PRO A 50 -23.09 4.73 7.80
C PRO A 50 -22.17 3.56 8.11
N PHE A 51 -21.34 3.15 7.15
CA PHE A 51 -20.33 2.08 7.31
C PHE A 51 -18.94 2.63 7.68
N GLY A 52 -18.79 3.92 7.96
CA GLY A 52 -17.49 4.54 8.26
C GLY A 52 -16.80 3.94 9.48
N PHE A 53 -17.57 3.52 10.50
CA PHE A 53 -17.04 2.82 11.67
C PHE A 53 -16.38 1.47 11.30
N LEU A 54 -16.96 0.73 10.35
CA LEU A 54 -16.43 -0.55 9.89
C LEU A 54 -15.08 -0.36 9.17
N PHE A 55 -14.97 0.64 8.29
CA PHE A 55 -13.70 0.95 7.62
C PHE A 55 -12.61 1.36 8.60
N ARG A 56 -12.94 2.11 9.66
CA ARG A 56 -11.99 2.41 10.74
C ARG A 56 -11.57 1.17 11.52
N LYS A 57 -12.52 0.31 11.88
CA LYS A 57 -12.26 -0.96 12.58
C LYS A 57 -11.38 -1.89 11.73
N LEU A 58 -11.52 -1.85 10.41
CA LEU A 58 -10.66 -2.56 9.47
C LEU A 58 -9.27 -1.90 9.29
N GLY A 59 -8.91 -0.87 10.06
CA GLY A 59 -7.61 -0.22 10.00
C GLY A 59 -7.51 0.89 8.95
N GLY A 60 -8.64 1.39 8.45
CA GLY A 60 -8.67 2.47 7.49
C GLY A 60 -8.50 3.85 8.13
N PHE A 61 -7.76 4.73 7.46
CA PHE A 61 -7.62 6.14 7.81
C PHE A 61 -8.19 7.03 6.70
N PRO A 62 -9.04 8.02 7.05
CA PRO A 62 -9.45 9.02 6.10
C PRO A 62 -8.26 9.91 5.72
N VAL A 63 -8.09 10.19 4.44
CA VAL A 63 -7.13 11.18 3.97
C VAL A 63 -7.80 12.14 3.01
N ASP A 64 -7.51 13.42 3.20
CA ASP A 64 -7.83 14.44 2.23
C ASP A 64 -6.76 14.43 1.13
N ARG A 65 -7.16 14.04 -0.07
CA ARG A 65 -6.26 13.94 -1.22
C ARG A 65 -6.02 15.27 -1.92
N SER A 66 -6.65 16.35 -1.45
CA SER A 66 -6.50 17.69 -2.02
C SER A 66 -5.21 18.38 -1.53
N SER A 67 -4.66 17.97 -0.37
CA SER A 67 -3.42 18.51 0.18
C SER A 67 -2.35 17.41 0.37
N ASN A 68 -1.47 17.26 -0.61
CA ASN A 68 -0.50 16.16 -0.64
C ASN A 68 0.52 16.21 0.51
N ASN A 69 1.04 17.39 0.87
CA ASN A 69 2.08 17.52 1.90
C ASN A 69 1.56 17.18 3.29
N ASN A 70 0.38 17.67 3.66
CA ASN A 70 -0.22 17.38 4.96
C ASN A 70 -0.51 15.87 5.15
N THR A 71 -0.79 15.15 4.07
CA THR A 71 -1.03 13.70 4.13
C THR A 71 0.23 12.91 4.42
N VAL A 72 1.37 13.25 3.80
CA VAL A 72 2.65 12.58 4.04
C VAL A 72 3.07 12.77 5.50
N ASP A 73 3.10 14.01 5.99
CA ASP A 73 3.52 14.34 7.35
C ASP A 73 2.60 13.69 8.40
N PHE A 74 1.29 13.71 8.16
CA PHE A 74 0.31 13.02 9.01
C PHE A 74 0.60 11.52 9.11
N ILE A 75 0.89 10.85 8.01
CA ILE A 75 1.17 9.41 8.02
C ILE A 75 2.53 9.13 8.67
N VAL A 76 3.54 9.94 8.39
CA VAL A 76 4.85 9.82 9.06
C VAL A 76 4.70 9.96 10.58
N SER A 77 3.88 10.90 11.06
CA SER A 77 3.60 11.03 12.50
C SER A 77 2.95 9.78 13.10
N LYS A 78 2.08 9.08 12.33
CA LYS A 78 1.51 7.78 12.77
C LYS A 78 2.56 6.68 12.87
N PHE A 79 3.49 6.60 11.91
CA PHE A 79 4.63 5.69 12.00
C PHE A 79 5.47 5.95 13.24
N ASN A 80 5.75 7.23 13.54
CA ASN A 80 6.59 7.61 14.67
C ASN A 80 5.90 7.33 16.02
N ALA A 81 4.59 7.55 16.11
CA ALA A 81 3.80 7.35 17.32
C ALA A 81 3.45 5.89 17.62
N SER A 82 3.68 4.96 16.69
CA SER A 82 3.30 3.56 16.85
C SER A 82 4.54 2.67 16.93
N GLU A 83 4.50 1.62 17.76
CA GLU A 83 5.57 0.60 17.77
C GLU A 83 5.44 -0.38 16.59
N ASN A 84 4.21 -0.66 16.17
CA ASN A 84 3.91 -1.58 15.08
C ASN A 84 2.92 -0.91 14.13
N PHE A 85 3.36 -0.57 12.93
CA PHE A 85 2.52 0.10 11.95
C PHE A 85 2.88 -0.30 10.52
N LYS A 86 1.96 -0.93 9.83
CA LYS A 86 2.10 -1.36 8.45
C LYS A 86 1.03 -0.67 7.62
N LEU A 87 1.43 0.02 6.56
CA LEU A 87 0.52 0.81 5.73
C LEU A 87 0.50 0.30 4.30
N GLY A 88 -0.68 -0.13 3.83
CA GLY A 88 -0.91 -0.53 2.44
C GLY A 88 -1.44 0.62 1.58
N LEU A 89 -0.83 0.80 0.42
CA LEU A 89 -1.16 1.84 -0.56
C LEU A 89 -1.12 1.27 -1.98
N SER A 90 -1.95 1.81 -2.88
CA SER A 90 -1.71 1.65 -4.32
C SER A 90 -0.91 2.85 -4.84
N PRO A 91 0.26 2.64 -5.45
CA PRO A 91 1.06 3.74 -6.01
C PRO A 91 0.36 4.40 -7.20
N GLU A 92 -0.56 3.73 -7.85
CA GLU A 92 -1.38 4.25 -8.95
C GLU A 92 -2.41 5.27 -8.44
N GLY A 93 -2.90 5.10 -7.21
CA GLY A 93 -3.93 5.95 -6.59
C GLY A 93 -5.29 5.90 -7.27
N THR A 94 -5.48 5.01 -8.24
CA THR A 94 -6.69 4.78 -9.02
C THR A 94 -6.71 3.33 -9.52
N ARG A 95 -7.87 2.88 -10.03
CA ARG A 95 -8.02 1.57 -10.70
C ARG A 95 -7.93 1.65 -12.23
N LYS A 96 -7.64 2.85 -12.75
CA LYS A 96 -7.38 3.05 -14.18
C LYS A 96 -5.87 2.97 -14.43
N LYS A 97 -5.49 2.57 -15.63
CA LYS A 97 -4.09 2.61 -16.06
C LYS A 97 -3.52 4.01 -15.92
N VAL A 98 -2.32 4.09 -15.38
CA VAL A 98 -1.59 5.35 -15.22
C VAL A 98 -0.15 5.18 -15.71
N ASP A 99 0.36 6.19 -16.37
CA ASP A 99 1.75 6.20 -16.86
C ASP A 99 2.74 6.49 -15.74
N LYS A 100 2.29 7.24 -14.71
CA LYS A 100 3.15 7.66 -13.60
C LYS A 100 2.51 7.30 -12.26
N TRP A 101 3.30 6.70 -11.39
CA TRP A 101 2.93 6.46 -10.01
C TRP A 101 2.97 7.74 -9.17
N LYS A 102 2.10 7.82 -8.17
CA LYS A 102 2.19 8.82 -7.11
C LYS A 102 3.40 8.54 -6.23
N THR A 103 4.06 9.58 -5.79
CA THR A 103 5.31 9.48 -5.02
C THR A 103 5.11 9.51 -3.51
N GLY A 104 3.87 9.70 -3.03
CA GLY A 104 3.58 9.85 -1.60
C GLY A 104 4.09 8.70 -0.73
N PHE A 105 3.92 7.45 -1.17
CA PHE A 105 4.40 6.28 -0.44
C PHE A 105 5.92 6.30 -0.20
N TYR A 106 6.67 6.78 -1.19
CA TYR A 106 8.11 6.88 -1.14
C TYR A 106 8.58 7.90 -0.10
N PHE A 107 7.95 9.08 -0.09
CA PHE A 107 8.25 10.11 0.90
C PHE A 107 7.80 9.72 2.32
N ILE A 108 6.70 8.98 2.45
CA ILE A 108 6.27 8.39 3.73
C ILE A 108 7.33 7.42 4.24
N ALA A 109 7.80 6.48 3.41
CA ALA A 109 8.81 5.50 3.79
C ALA A 109 10.13 6.17 4.20
N LYS A 110 10.59 7.15 3.42
CA LYS A 110 11.79 7.94 3.76
C LYS A 110 11.63 8.76 5.04
N GLY A 111 10.53 9.49 5.18
CA GLY A 111 10.28 10.33 6.35
C GLY A 111 10.13 9.54 7.64
N ALA A 112 9.59 8.32 7.56
CA ALA A 112 9.46 7.41 8.70
C ALA A 112 10.68 6.51 8.92
N GLY A 113 11.66 6.50 8.00
CA GLY A 113 12.84 5.62 8.09
C GLY A 113 12.51 4.13 7.99
N VAL A 114 11.47 3.76 7.21
CA VAL A 114 10.96 2.39 7.12
C VAL A 114 11.09 1.84 5.69
N PRO A 115 11.20 0.51 5.51
CA PRO A 115 11.26 -0.08 4.19
C PRO A 115 9.92 -0.04 3.46
N VAL A 116 10.00 -0.22 2.13
CA VAL A 116 8.87 -0.49 1.24
C VAL A 116 8.85 -1.99 0.93
N VAL A 117 7.70 -2.61 1.07
CA VAL A 117 7.44 -3.99 0.66
C VAL A 117 6.49 -3.94 -0.54
N MET A 118 6.87 -4.58 -1.62
CA MET A 118 6.03 -4.67 -2.81
C MET A 118 5.17 -5.93 -2.72
N ALA A 119 3.87 -5.78 -2.96
CA ALA A 119 2.93 -6.90 -2.96
C ALA A 119 2.04 -6.85 -4.20
N THR A 120 1.70 -8.00 -4.74
CA THR A 120 0.81 -8.07 -5.91
C THR A 120 -0.15 -9.24 -5.84
N LEU A 121 -1.37 -8.99 -6.32
CA LEU A 121 -2.37 -10.00 -6.61
C LEU A 121 -2.25 -10.37 -8.08
N ASP A 122 -1.47 -11.38 -8.40
CA ASP A 122 -1.33 -11.87 -9.78
C ASP A 122 -2.49 -12.79 -10.13
N PHE A 123 -3.48 -12.23 -10.77
CA PHE A 123 -4.66 -12.99 -11.21
C PHE A 123 -4.37 -13.94 -12.37
N GLY A 124 -3.31 -13.69 -13.15
CA GLY A 124 -2.88 -14.59 -14.21
C GLY A 124 -2.37 -15.91 -13.65
N ASN A 125 -1.52 -15.84 -12.63
CA ASN A 125 -0.92 -17.00 -11.98
C ASN A 125 -1.69 -17.43 -10.72
N LYS A 126 -2.75 -16.73 -10.32
CA LYS A 126 -3.53 -16.97 -9.08
C LYS A 126 -2.64 -16.99 -7.84
N TYR A 127 -1.71 -16.06 -7.75
CA TYR A 127 -0.68 -16.03 -6.73
C TYR A 127 -0.57 -14.65 -6.08
N ILE A 128 -0.31 -14.63 -4.78
CA ILE A 128 0.08 -13.40 -4.07
C ILE A 128 1.60 -13.42 -3.94
N LYS A 129 2.26 -12.47 -4.58
CA LYS A 129 3.70 -12.30 -4.55
C LYS A 129 4.07 -11.13 -3.66
N VAL A 130 5.07 -11.33 -2.79
CA VAL A 130 5.60 -10.31 -1.88
C VAL A 130 7.10 -10.22 -2.06
N SER A 131 7.66 -9.02 -2.03
CA SER A 131 9.09 -8.79 -2.14
C SER A 131 9.77 -8.83 -0.78
N GLU A 132 11.09 -8.97 -0.79
CA GLU A 132 11.93 -8.57 0.32
C GLU A 132 11.75 -7.08 0.63
N PRO A 133 11.99 -6.65 1.89
CA PRO A 133 11.95 -5.26 2.29
C PRO A 133 13.00 -4.42 1.54
N PHE A 134 12.56 -3.36 0.89
CA PHE A 134 13.40 -2.43 0.15
C PHE A 134 13.51 -1.09 0.87
N TYR A 135 14.71 -0.66 1.22
CA TYR A 135 14.95 0.63 1.85
C TYR A 135 15.18 1.71 0.77
N PRO A 136 14.35 2.77 0.72
CA PRO A 136 14.54 3.87 -0.23
C PRO A 136 15.90 4.53 -0.09
N THR A 137 16.59 4.72 -1.23
CA THR A 137 17.93 5.31 -1.28
C THR A 137 17.89 6.84 -1.50
N SER A 138 19.03 7.44 -1.81
CA SER A 138 19.09 8.84 -2.26
C SER A 138 18.70 9.01 -3.74
N ASN A 139 18.68 7.93 -4.52
CA ASN A 139 18.37 7.96 -5.95
C ASN A 139 16.94 7.48 -6.22
N LYS A 140 16.00 8.41 -6.14
CA LYS A 140 14.58 8.13 -6.35
C LYS A 140 14.28 7.43 -7.69
N ASP A 141 14.93 7.83 -8.77
CA ASP A 141 14.60 7.30 -10.09
C ASP A 141 15.01 5.83 -10.22
N LYS A 142 16.18 5.46 -9.74
CA LYS A 142 16.62 4.06 -9.66
C LYS A 142 15.75 3.24 -8.72
N ASP A 143 15.34 3.80 -7.60
CA ASP A 143 14.43 3.14 -6.66
C ASP A 143 13.08 2.84 -7.32
N PHE A 144 12.53 3.78 -8.07
CA PHE A 144 11.28 3.58 -8.80
C PHE A 144 11.42 2.58 -9.95
N GLU A 145 12.53 2.59 -10.67
CA GLU A 145 12.82 1.60 -11.70
C GLU A 145 12.87 0.18 -11.10
N PHE A 146 13.58 0.01 -10.00
CA PHE A 146 13.65 -1.27 -9.26
C PHE A 146 12.26 -1.73 -8.82
N MET A 147 11.49 -0.85 -8.15
CA MET A 147 10.16 -1.21 -7.66
C MET A 147 9.20 -1.55 -8.81
N ARG A 148 9.23 -0.82 -9.93
CA ARG A 148 8.42 -1.13 -11.12
C ARG A 148 8.81 -2.46 -11.74
N GLY A 149 10.07 -2.83 -11.70
CA GLY A 149 10.58 -4.11 -12.18
C GLY A 149 9.90 -5.31 -11.51
N PHE A 150 9.58 -5.20 -10.22
CA PHE A 150 8.87 -6.25 -9.47
C PHE A 150 7.47 -6.54 -10.03
N PHE A 151 6.77 -5.52 -10.51
CA PHE A 151 5.41 -5.62 -11.04
C PHE A 151 5.34 -5.90 -12.55
N LYS A 152 6.50 -6.00 -13.21
CA LYS A 152 6.55 -6.33 -14.63
C LYS A 152 5.94 -7.71 -14.89
N ASN A 153 5.07 -7.79 -15.90
CA ASN A 153 4.36 -9.02 -16.30
C ASN A 153 3.29 -9.53 -15.31
N VAL A 154 2.95 -8.77 -14.29
CA VAL A 154 1.85 -9.12 -13.39
C VAL A 154 0.51 -8.77 -14.06
N LYS A 155 -0.42 -9.72 -14.02
CA LYS A 155 -1.78 -9.54 -14.56
C LYS A 155 -2.76 -9.16 -13.46
N GLY A 156 -3.38 -8.00 -13.57
CA GLY A 156 -4.47 -7.59 -12.71
C GLY A 156 -5.77 -8.36 -13.01
N LYS A 157 -6.81 -8.15 -12.20
CA LYS A 157 -8.15 -8.75 -12.41
C LYS A 157 -8.78 -8.30 -13.72
N LYS A 158 -8.51 -7.06 -14.13
CA LYS A 158 -8.93 -6.49 -15.42
C LYS A 158 -7.68 -6.12 -16.21
N GLU A 159 -7.73 -6.32 -17.51
CA GLU A 159 -6.71 -5.79 -18.42
C GLU A 159 -6.77 -4.26 -18.41
N GLN A 160 -5.58 -3.63 -18.41
CA GLN A 160 -5.41 -2.18 -18.46
C GLN A 160 -4.58 -1.79 -19.68
#